data_01347a11ce20c338125496758942b0ce
#
_entry.id   01347a11ce20c338125496758942b0ce
#
_cell.length_a   1.000
_cell.length_b   1.000
_cell.length_c   1.000
_cell.angle_alpha   90.00
_cell.angle_beta   90.00
_cell.angle_gamma   90.00
#
_symmetry.space_group_name_H-M   'P 1'
#
loop_
_entity.id
_entity.type
_entity.pdbx_description
1 polymer ?
#
loop_
_entity_poly.entity_id
_entity_poly.type
_entity_poly.pdbx_seq_one_letter_code
_entity_poly.pdbx_strand_id
1 'polypeptide(L)'
;MANPRIFISSTCYDLSIARDQLRSFIKNLGYEPVMSEYSDVLFDPRTHTHTSCLNEIPNVDMVILLVGSRFGGQAIPEALSIVDIENLEKASFDTTILDNPEKLSVTQLEVLKAIEYSIPVFAFVDEKVLHDHFVYIKNKDLSDKIFYPSIEKQETAKYIFEFIDFLKHRIKGNSLIKFSNIEDIENHLRKQWASLFQRLLKEQRSVTSEHNKMVDISEQIEDIKTAILSTIDNSQNREVARGTIKYRRLIDLIINLHISDESLIFSSATTFEQFLNNVGIEHIEDMRLSRGVYGRTALVKQDGTFFELRYPLNRFSIEWQSYIKLSKEIRKVIYEAIEDLDHPNIMMIRYRNEQYSEYIQRFKKLEDGDEEEEFTISDLEDKTKIPSENE
;
A
#
# COMPACT_ATOMS: atom_id res chain seq x y z
N MET A 1 -0.96 -9.47 -24.87
CA MET A 1 -0.07 -9.39 -23.69
C MET A 1 0.60 -8.04 -23.76
N ALA A 2 0.59 -7.26 -22.69
CA ALA A 2 1.31 -5.99 -22.66
C ALA A 2 2.81 -6.28 -22.49
N ASN A 3 3.66 -5.72 -23.33
CA ASN A 3 5.10 -5.79 -23.16
C ASN A 3 5.52 -4.79 -22.10
N PRO A 4 6.52 -5.10 -21.26
CA PRO A 4 7.05 -4.12 -20.31
C PRO A 4 7.52 -2.85 -21.03
N ARG A 5 7.08 -1.69 -20.51
CA ARG A 5 7.42 -0.37 -21.03
C ARG A 5 8.56 0.22 -20.22
N ILE A 6 9.63 0.65 -20.88
CA ILE A 6 10.87 1.08 -20.24
C ILE A 6 11.23 2.49 -20.70
N PHE A 7 11.15 3.45 -19.77
CA PHE A 7 11.51 4.84 -20.03
C PHE A 7 13.02 5.01 -19.95
N ILE A 8 13.63 5.66 -20.95
CA ILE A 8 15.06 5.99 -20.97
C ILE A 8 15.21 7.48 -20.71
N SER A 9 15.58 7.81 -19.48
CA SER A 9 15.84 9.17 -19.02
C SER A 9 17.32 9.49 -19.09
N SER A 10 17.70 10.45 -19.89
CA SER A 10 19.05 11.01 -19.99
C SER A 10 19.05 12.27 -20.83
N THR A 11 20.19 12.96 -20.89
CA THR A 11 20.41 14.01 -21.87
C THR A 11 20.58 13.43 -23.27
N CYS A 12 19.97 14.08 -24.28
CA CYS A 12 19.94 13.53 -25.65
C CYS A 12 21.23 13.75 -26.45
N TYR A 13 21.94 14.86 -26.20
CA TYR A 13 23.04 15.27 -27.09
C TYR A 13 24.35 14.52 -26.85
N ASP A 14 24.77 14.38 -25.59
CA ASP A 14 26.02 13.73 -25.23
C ASP A 14 25.92 12.19 -25.19
N LEU A 15 24.72 11.66 -25.03
CA LEU A 15 24.45 10.24 -24.90
C LEU A 15 23.62 9.64 -26.07
N SER A 16 23.50 10.35 -27.20
CA SER A 16 22.65 9.95 -28.32
C SER A 16 22.93 8.52 -28.81
N ILE A 17 24.22 8.18 -29.00
CA ILE A 17 24.64 6.85 -29.47
C ILE A 17 24.27 5.77 -28.43
N ALA A 18 24.50 6.04 -27.15
CA ALA A 18 24.14 5.11 -26.07
C ALA A 18 22.64 4.90 -25.98
N ARG A 19 21.85 5.98 -26.19
CA ARG A 19 20.39 5.92 -26.24
C ARG A 19 19.87 5.06 -27.38
N ASP A 20 20.38 5.21 -28.58
CA ASP A 20 19.99 4.43 -29.77
C ASP A 20 20.32 2.94 -29.62
N GLN A 21 21.49 2.65 -29.08
CA GLN A 21 21.90 1.28 -28.81
C GLN A 21 21.04 0.64 -27.73
N LEU A 22 20.76 1.37 -26.64
CA LEU A 22 19.91 0.92 -25.56
C LEU A 22 18.46 0.68 -26.03
N ARG A 23 17.94 1.58 -26.91
CA ARG A 23 16.64 1.37 -27.55
C ARG A 23 16.60 0.05 -28.31
N SER A 24 17.62 -0.22 -29.11
CA SER A 24 17.74 -1.48 -29.87
C SER A 24 17.84 -2.68 -28.98
N PHE A 25 18.61 -2.59 -27.90
CA PHE A 25 18.74 -3.65 -26.90
C PHE A 25 17.40 -3.97 -26.24
N ILE A 26 16.63 -2.98 -25.80
CA ILE A 26 15.33 -3.15 -25.16
C ILE A 26 14.33 -3.81 -26.12
N LYS A 27 14.28 -3.37 -27.39
CA LYS A 27 13.45 -3.98 -28.44
C LYS A 27 13.81 -5.45 -28.69
N ASN A 28 15.11 -5.76 -28.72
CA ASN A 28 15.59 -7.13 -28.93
C ASN A 28 15.21 -8.08 -27.78
N LEU A 29 14.94 -7.54 -26.59
CA LEU A 29 14.39 -8.31 -25.46
C LEU A 29 12.87 -8.48 -25.53
N GLY A 30 12.21 -7.87 -26.51
CA GLY A 30 10.75 -7.89 -26.65
C GLY A 30 10.03 -6.85 -25.79
N TYR A 31 10.75 -5.87 -25.24
CA TYR A 31 10.18 -4.78 -24.44
C TYR A 31 9.94 -3.52 -25.27
N GLU A 32 9.15 -2.61 -24.74
CA GLU A 32 8.80 -1.35 -25.38
C GLU A 32 9.63 -0.20 -24.79
N PRO A 33 10.63 0.33 -25.52
CA PRO A 33 11.37 1.52 -25.08
C PRO A 33 10.53 2.77 -25.27
N VAL A 34 10.50 3.62 -24.25
CA VAL A 34 9.81 4.93 -24.26
C VAL A 34 10.86 6.03 -24.18
N MET A 35 10.89 6.87 -25.22
CA MET A 35 11.87 7.95 -25.38
C MET A 35 11.21 9.18 -26.04
N SER A 36 11.54 10.37 -25.54
CA SER A 36 10.93 11.62 -26.00
C SER A 36 11.20 11.93 -27.48
N GLU A 37 12.36 11.54 -28.00
CA GLU A 37 12.78 11.83 -29.38
C GLU A 37 12.16 10.92 -30.44
N TYR A 38 11.45 9.84 -30.07
CA TYR A 38 10.91 8.84 -30.99
C TYR A 38 9.37 8.79 -31.05
N SER A 39 8.69 9.83 -30.68
CA SER A 39 7.21 9.85 -30.65
C SER A 39 6.60 8.72 -29.78
N ASP A 40 7.37 8.17 -28.86
CA ASP A 40 6.88 7.15 -27.92
C ASP A 40 6.09 7.81 -26.77
N VAL A 41 6.30 9.12 -26.56
CA VAL A 41 5.59 9.95 -25.58
C VAL A 41 4.45 10.68 -26.28
N LEU A 42 3.27 10.66 -25.67
CA LEU A 42 2.15 11.44 -26.16
C LEU A 42 2.35 12.92 -25.82
N PHE A 43 2.67 13.73 -26.82
CA PHE A 43 2.76 15.18 -26.67
C PHE A 43 1.39 15.83 -26.82
N ASP A 44 0.81 16.25 -25.68
CA ASP A 44 -0.43 17.03 -25.70
C ASP A 44 -0.13 18.45 -26.22
N PRO A 45 -0.77 18.91 -27.30
CA PRO A 45 -0.54 20.24 -27.86
C PRO A 45 -0.97 21.40 -26.94
N ARG A 46 -1.65 21.09 -25.84
CA ARG A 46 -2.10 22.07 -24.84
C ARG A 46 -1.10 22.25 -23.70
N THR A 47 -0.10 21.37 -23.57
CA THR A 47 0.88 21.38 -22.49
C THR A 47 2.30 21.43 -23.03
N HIS A 48 3.23 21.85 -22.20
CA HIS A 48 4.64 21.83 -22.56
C HIS A 48 5.17 20.39 -22.69
N THR A 49 6.16 20.18 -23.55
CA THR A 49 6.78 18.86 -23.75
C THR A 49 7.35 18.25 -22.46
N HIS A 50 7.90 19.07 -21.56
CA HIS A 50 8.37 18.63 -20.24
C HIS A 50 7.25 17.98 -19.41
N THR A 51 6.08 18.63 -19.39
CA THR A 51 4.88 18.10 -18.70
C THR A 51 4.41 16.78 -19.33
N SER A 52 4.44 16.68 -20.66
CA SER A 52 4.07 15.45 -21.37
C SER A 52 5.01 14.28 -21.02
N CYS A 53 6.32 14.52 -20.93
CA CYS A 53 7.29 13.51 -20.52
C CYS A 53 7.01 13.02 -19.08
N LEU A 54 6.76 13.94 -18.14
CA LEU A 54 6.46 13.57 -16.74
C LEU A 54 5.15 12.80 -16.60
N ASN A 55 4.13 13.14 -17.37
CA ASN A 55 2.85 12.44 -17.39
C ASN A 55 2.95 11.01 -17.96
N GLU A 56 3.99 10.72 -18.75
CA GLU A 56 4.25 9.38 -19.26
C GLU A 56 4.90 8.45 -18.21
N ILE A 57 5.61 9.01 -17.23
CA ILE A 57 6.32 8.21 -16.22
C ILE A 57 5.39 7.21 -15.48
N PRO A 58 4.21 7.58 -14.98
CA PRO A 58 3.31 6.63 -14.32
C PRO A 58 2.84 5.46 -15.20
N ASN A 59 3.01 5.56 -16.53
CA ASN A 59 2.57 4.56 -17.50
C ASN A 59 3.68 3.58 -17.91
N VAL A 60 4.85 3.64 -17.29
CA VAL A 60 5.97 2.76 -17.58
C VAL A 60 6.28 1.83 -16.42
N ASP A 61 6.84 0.66 -16.71
CA ASP A 61 7.14 -0.37 -15.72
C ASP A 61 8.52 -0.18 -15.07
N MET A 62 9.45 0.48 -15.76
CA MET A 62 10.83 0.72 -15.29
C MET A 62 11.39 1.99 -15.92
N VAL A 63 12.35 2.60 -15.24
CA VAL A 63 13.15 3.73 -15.76
C VAL A 63 14.62 3.37 -15.77
N ILE A 64 15.29 3.66 -16.87
CA ILE A 64 16.75 3.61 -17.01
C ILE A 64 17.25 5.05 -17.07
N LEU A 65 18.05 5.42 -16.07
CA LEU A 65 18.72 6.72 -16.02
C LEU A 65 20.16 6.59 -16.49
N LEU A 66 20.57 7.46 -17.43
CA LEU A 66 21.98 7.67 -17.79
C LEU A 66 22.38 9.08 -17.40
N VAL A 67 23.38 9.20 -16.54
CA VAL A 67 24.00 10.47 -16.14
C VAL A 67 25.32 10.64 -16.88
N GLY A 68 25.35 11.62 -17.78
CA GLY A 68 26.52 12.00 -18.57
C GLY A 68 27.09 13.37 -18.18
N SER A 69 27.80 13.99 -19.14
CA SER A 69 28.50 15.27 -18.97
C SER A 69 27.61 16.49 -18.88
N ARG A 70 26.33 16.36 -19.24
CA ARG A 70 25.38 17.47 -19.36
C ARG A 70 24.32 17.43 -18.28
N PHE A 71 23.85 18.61 -17.88
CA PHE A 71 22.77 18.75 -16.90
C PHE A 71 21.39 18.51 -17.52
N GLY A 72 21.22 18.81 -18.81
CA GLY A 72 19.93 18.78 -19.48
C GLY A 72 19.24 20.15 -19.48
N GLY A 73 18.00 20.18 -20.00
CA GLY A 73 17.16 21.37 -19.99
C GLY A 73 16.61 21.65 -18.60
N GLN A 74 16.63 22.90 -18.17
CA GLN A 74 15.98 23.32 -16.91
C GLN A 74 14.46 23.09 -17.02
N ALA A 75 13.86 22.57 -15.96
CA ALA A 75 12.43 22.33 -15.92
C ALA A 75 11.64 23.65 -15.89
N ILE A 76 10.46 23.63 -16.48
CA ILE A 76 9.52 24.76 -16.41
C ILE A 76 8.69 24.67 -15.11
N PRO A 77 8.14 25.80 -14.60
CA PRO A 77 7.36 25.80 -13.35
C PRO A 77 6.17 24.84 -13.36
N GLU A 78 5.47 24.69 -14.49
CA GLU A 78 4.36 23.74 -14.61
C GLU A 78 4.82 22.30 -14.44
N ALA A 79 6.00 21.94 -14.94
CA ALA A 79 6.57 20.61 -14.78
C ALA A 79 6.98 20.34 -13.32
N LEU A 80 7.51 21.36 -12.63
CA LEU A 80 7.85 21.26 -11.20
C LEU A 80 6.64 20.99 -10.33
N SER A 81 5.50 21.60 -10.63
CA SER A 81 4.26 21.44 -9.86
C SER A 81 3.63 20.02 -9.94
N ILE A 82 4.11 19.18 -10.86
CA ILE A 82 3.61 17.81 -11.04
C ILE A 82 4.29 16.82 -10.07
N VAL A 83 5.46 17.18 -9.54
CA VAL A 83 6.27 16.31 -8.67
C VAL A 83 6.08 16.73 -7.22
N ASP A 84 5.77 15.76 -6.36
CA ASP A 84 5.61 15.96 -4.92
C ASP A 84 6.99 15.97 -4.23
N ILE A 85 7.54 17.19 -4.06
CA ILE A 85 8.85 17.40 -3.45
C ILE A 85 8.86 16.98 -1.98
N GLU A 86 7.80 17.24 -1.21
CA GLU A 86 7.72 16.92 0.21
C GLU A 86 7.79 15.40 0.46
N ASN A 87 7.15 14.62 -0.40
CA ASN A 87 7.22 13.16 -0.32
C ASN A 87 8.61 12.63 -0.69
N LEU A 88 9.33 13.32 -1.58
CA LEU A 88 10.68 12.95 -2.00
C LEU A 88 11.76 13.21 -0.93
N GLU A 89 11.54 14.16 -0.02
CA GLU A 89 12.42 14.38 1.13
C GLU A 89 12.55 13.13 2.00
N LYS A 90 11.50 12.32 2.06
CA LYS A 90 11.48 11.04 2.80
C LYS A 90 12.15 9.90 2.03
N ALA A 91 12.56 10.10 0.79
CA ALA A 91 13.11 9.06 -0.08
C ALA A 91 14.63 8.90 0.00
N SER A 92 15.35 9.92 0.49
CA SER A 92 16.82 9.93 0.57
C SER A 92 17.30 10.58 1.86
N PHE A 93 18.48 10.17 2.33
CA PHE A 93 19.18 10.82 3.45
C PHE A 93 19.94 12.10 3.02
N ASP A 94 20.14 12.33 1.72
CA ASP A 94 20.70 13.57 1.17
C ASP A 94 19.67 14.21 0.25
N THR A 95 19.08 15.30 0.70
CA THR A 95 17.99 16.02 0.01
C THR A 95 18.45 17.38 -0.52
N THR A 96 19.75 17.67 -0.50
CA THR A 96 20.32 18.98 -0.89
C THR A 96 19.84 19.44 -2.28
N ILE A 97 19.63 18.52 -3.22
CA ILE A 97 19.11 18.85 -4.56
C ILE A 97 17.67 19.40 -4.51
N LEU A 98 16.89 19.06 -3.50
CA LEU A 98 15.49 19.50 -3.34
C LEU A 98 15.37 20.89 -2.73
N ASP A 99 16.44 21.45 -2.16
CA ASP A 99 16.47 22.80 -1.56
C ASP A 99 16.21 23.90 -2.60
N ASN A 100 16.49 23.64 -3.89
CA ASN A 100 16.30 24.60 -4.98
C ASN A 100 15.57 23.94 -6.16
N PRO A 101 14.28 23.62 -6.03
CA PRO A 101 13.53 22.87 -7.05
C PRO A 101 13.50 23.55 -8.42
N GLU A 102 13.56 24.89 -8.45
CA GLU A 102 13.58 25.68 -9.68
C GLU A 102 14.85 25.47 -10.53
N LYS A 103 15.86 24.82 -9.96
CA LYS A 103 17.11 24.49 -10.65
C LYS A 103 17.17 23.04 -11.12
N LEU A 104 16.12 22.28 -10.93
CA LEU A 104 16.05 20.91 -11.41
C LEU A 104 15.96 20.86 -12.95
N SER A 105 16.61 19.86 -13.54
CA SER A 105 16.46 19.55 -14.96
C SER A 105 15.26 18.61 -15.20
N VAL A 106 14.77 18.57 -16.44
CA VAL A 106 13.70 17.65 -16.83
C VAL A 106 14.09 16.20 -16.57
N THR A 107 15.32 15.81 -16.92
CA THR A 107 15.85 14.46 -16.66
C THR A 107 15.82 14.10 -15.17
N GLN A 108 16.16 15.06 -14.29
CA GLN A 108 16.07 14.86 -12.85
C GLN A 108 14.61 14.68 -12.39
N LEU A 109 13.69 15.53 -12.90
CA LEU A 109 12.26 15.42 -12.58
C LEU A 109 11.64 14.10 -13.04
N GLU A 110 12.01 13.60 -14.23
CA GLU A 110 11.56 12.29 -14.72
C GLU A 110 11.89 11.17 -13.73
N VAL A 111 13.12 11.21 -13.18
CA VAL A 111 13.55 10.21 -12.20
C VAL A 111 12.90 10.43 -10.84
N LEU A 112 12.79 11.66 -10.38
CA LEU A 112 12.10 11.98 -9.13
C LEU A 112 10.63 11.55 -9.19
N LYS A 113 9.96 11.76 -10.33
CA LYS A 113 8.59 11.27 -10.56
C LYS A 113 8.50 9.75 -10.54
N ALA A 114 9.46 9.05 -11.12
CA ALA A 114 9.53 7.59 -11.04
C ALA A 114 9.69 7.10 -9.60
N ILE A 115 10.50 7.79 -8.79
CA ILE A 115 10.70 7.48 -7.37
C ILE A 115 9.41 7.69 -6.57
N GLU A 116 8.72 8.80 -6.79
CA GLU A 116 7.41 9.12 -6.19
C GLU A 116 6.39 7.99 -6.43
N TYR A 117 6.33 7.48 -7.66
CA TYR A 117 5.43 6.38 -8.04
C TYR A 117 5.97 4.98 -7.72
N SER A 118 7.10 4.89 -7.02
CA SER A 118 7.75 3.61 -6.68
C SER A 118 8.11 2.75 -7.90
N ILE A 119 8.34 3.38 -9.05
CA ILE A 119 8.78 2.70 -10.28
C ILE A 119 10.27 2.38 -10.14
N PRO A 120 10.71 1.15 -10.47
CA PRO A 120 12.12 0.78 -10.42
C PRO A 120 13.00 1.66 -11.31
N VAL A 121 14.04 2.25 -10.72
CA VAL A 121 15.03 3.08 -11.44
C VAL A 121 16.36 2.36 -11.46
N PHE A 122 16.89 2.13 -12.66
CA PHE A 122 18.23 1.61 -12.90
C PHE A 122 19.15 2.79 -13.29
N ALA A 123 19.96 3.25 -12.35
CA ALA A 123 20.80 4.43 -12.54
C ALA A 123 22.23 4.08 -12.92
N PHE A 124 22.67 4.64 -14.05
CA PHE A 124 24.01 4.50 -14.58
C PHE A 124 24.68 5.88 -14.68
N VAL A 125 25.95 5.98 -14.24
CA VAL A 125 26.74 7.20 -14.29
C VAL A 125 28.01 6.95 -15.09
N ASP A 126 28.31 7.85 -16.01
CA ASP A 126 29.58 7.83 -16.75
C ASP A 126 30.76 7.81 -15.77
N GLU A 127 31.75 6.94 -16.01
CA GLU A 127 32.88 6.75 -15.10
C GLU A 127 33.67 8.04 -14.89
N LYS A 128 33.79 8.90 -15.92
CA LYS A 128 34.49 10.18 -15.80
C LYS A 128 33.72 11.15 -14.91
N VAL A 129 32.40 11.20 -15.05
CA VAL A 129 31.54 12.04 -14.19
C VAL A 129 31.61 11.56 -12.75
N LEU A 130 31.65 10.25 -12.52
CA LEU A 130 31.79 9.70 -11.18
C LEU A 130 33.16 10.02 -10.55
N HIS A 131 34.23 10.06 -11.33
CA HIS A 131 35.54 10.53 -10.86
C HIS A 131 35.51 11.99 -10.41
N ASP A 132 34.93 12.87 -11.21
CA ASP A 132 34.80 14.29 -10.83
C ASP A 132 33.87 14.46 -9.60
N HIS A 133 32.83 13.65 -9.48
CA HIS A 133 31.98 13.60 -8.28
C HIS A 133 32.79 13.25 -7.01
N PHE A 134 33.75 12.32 -7.06
CA PHE A 134 34.62 12.03 -5.92
C PHE A 134 35.51 13.24 -5.56
N VAL A 135 35.95 14.01 -6.54
CA VAL A 135 36.68 15.26 -6.29
C VAL A 135 35.77 16.30 -5.62
N TYR A 136 34.52 16.41 -6.10
CA TYR A 136 33.51 17.30 -5.54
C TYR A 136 33.24 17.00 -4.06
N ILE A 137 32.96 15.71 -3.71
CA ILE A 137 32.68 15.30 -2.33
C ILE A 137 33.82 15.69 -1.37
N LYS A 138 35.09 15.55 -1.80
CA LYS A 138 36.27 15.85 -0.97
C LYS A 138 36.52 17.34 -0.82
N ASN A 139 35.92 18.19 -1.67
CA ASN A 139 36.22 19.60 -1.75
C ASN A 139 34.96 20.47 -1.83
N LYS A 140 33.88 20.07 -1.11
CA LYS A 140 32.58 20.78 -1.19
C LYS A 140 32.71 22.29 -0.98
N ASP A 141 33.55 22.73 -0.04
CA ASP A 141 33.75 24.16 0.27
C ASP A 141 34.49 24.94 -0.85
N LEU A 142 35.15 24.26 -1.76
CA LEU A 142 35.89 24.82 -2.87
C LEU A 142 35.27 24.47 -4.23
N SER A 143 34.11 23.87 -4.26
CA SER A 143 33.48 23.32 -5.46
C SER A 143 33.37 24.33 -6.61
N ASP A 144 33.07 25.59 -6.32
CA ASP A 144 32.93 26.66 -7.31
C ASP A 144 34.27 27.12 -7.93
N LYS A 145 35.41 26.73 -7.34
CA LYS A 145 36.77 27.09 -7.80
C LYS A 145 37.45 25.93 -8.53
N ILE A 146 36.89 24.76 -8.52
CA ILE A 146 37.43 23.55 -9.14
C ILE A 146 36.86 23.41 -10.54
N PHE A 147 37.71 23.09 -11.51
CA PHE A 147 37.30 22.73 -12.84
C PHE A 147 37.09 21.20 -12.91
N TYR A 148 35.93 20.78 -13.38
CA TYR A 148 35.53 19.37 -13.53
C TYR A 148 35.59 18.97 -15.00
N PRO A 149 36.65 18.28 -15.45
CA PRO A 149 36.86 17.99 -16.88
C PRO A 149 35.77 17.19 -17.58
N SER A 150 35.03 16.38 -16.82
CA SER A 150 33.97 15.56 -17.39
C SER A 150 32.65 16.31 -17.58
N ILE A 151 32.53 17.54 -17.05
CA ILE A 151 31.28 18.29 -17.08
C ILE A 151 31.38 19.38 -18.15
N GLU A 152 30.42 19.40 -19.09
CA GLU A 152 30.41 20.33 -20.21
C GLU A 152 30.25 21.80 -19.75
N LYS A 153 29.31 22.07 -18.82
CA LYS A 153 29.04 23.38 -18.27
C LYS A 153 29.36 23.41 -16.78
N GLN A 154 30.43 24.08 -16.40
CA GLN A 154 30.93 24.06 -15.01
C GLN A 154 29.90 24.57 -14.00
N GLU A 155 29.09 25.57 -14.37
CA GLU A 155 28.01 26.12 -13.56
C GLU A 155 26.93 25.11 -13.18
N THR A 156 26.82 24.00 -13.93
CA THR A 156 25.82 22.92 -13.67
C THR A 156 26.42 21.74 -12.94
N ALA A 157 27.71 21.69 -12.75
CA ALA A 157 28.41 20.56 -12.12
C ALA A 157 27.82 20.20 -10.75
N LYS A 158 27.61 21.22 -9.91
CA LYS A 158 27.03 21.06 -8.58
C LYS A 158 25.69 20.32 -8.62
N TYR A 159 24.77 20.70 -9.50
CA TYR A 159 23.44 20.10 -9.60
C TYR A 159 23.47 18.65 -10.10
N ILE A 160 24.43 18.30 -10.97
CA ILE A 160 24.67 16.92 -11.39
C ILE A 160 25.17 16.09 -10.20
N PHE A 161 26.13 16.62 -9.43
CA PHE A 161 26.73 15.91 -8.31
C PHE A 161 25.76 15.75 -7.12
N GLU A 162 24.99 16.77 -6.79
CA GLU A 162 23.92 16.69 -5.77
C GLU A 162 22.84 15.67 -6.15
N PHE A 163 22.52 15.53 -7.45
CA PHE A 163 21.61 14.50 -7.91
C PHE A 163 22.20 13.09 -7.76
N ILE A 164 23.47 12.90 -8.04
CA ILE A 164 24.19 11.65 -7.79
C ILE A 164 24.18 11.33 -6.30
N ASP A 165 24.41 12.32 -5.42
CA ASP A 165 24.35 12.15 -3.96
C ASP A 165 22.94 11.74 -3.52
N PHE A 166 21.90 12.41 -3.99
CA PHE A 166 20.51 12.05 -3.72
C PHE A 166 20.22 10.59 -4.09
N LEU A 167 20.56 10.16 -5.31
CA LEU A 167 20.34 8.80 -5.79
C LEU A 167 21.08 7.75 -4.96
N LYS A 168 22.32 8.05 -4.59
CA LYS A 168 23.21 7.16 -3.82
C LYS A 168 22.75 6.97 -2.38
N HIS A 169 22.14 8.00 -1.79
CA HIS A 169 21.68 7.98 -0.40
C HIS A 169 20.18 7.66 -0.26
N ARG A 170 19.52 7.21 -1.32
CA ARG A 170 18.12 6.75 -1.24
C ARG A 170 17.96 5.60 -0.23
N ILE A 171 16.87 5.63 0.51
CA ILE A 171 16.52 4.58 1.48
C ILE A 171 16.26 3.24 0.78
N LYS A 172 15.65 3.29 -0.42
CA LYS A 172 15.38 2.12 -1.26
C LYS A 172 15.85 2.36 -2.69
N GLY A 173 16.40 1.34 -3.33
CA GLY A 173 16.83 1.42 -4.73
C GLY A 173 18.00 2.39 -4.97
N ASN A 174 18.96 2.43 -4.05
CA ASN A 174 20.15 3.30 -4.08
C ASN A 174 21.30 2.74 -4.92
N SER A 175 21.05 1.71 -5.75
CA SER A 175 22.09 1.16 -6.62
C SER A 175 22.42 2.12 -7.76
N LEU A 176 23.67 2.52 -7.81
CA LEU A 176 24.21 3.39 -8.84
C LEU A 176 25.40 2.71 -9.47
N ILE A 177 25.36 2.50 -10.78
CA ILE A 177 26.34 1.71 -11.53
C ILE A 177 27.15 2.62 -12.43
N LYS A 178 28.45 2.48 -12.39
CA LYS A 178 29.33 3.14 -13.35
C LYS A 178 29.29 2.45 -14.71
N PHE A 179 29.41 3.19 -15.78
CA PHE A 179 29.60 2.67 -17.12
C PHE A 179 30.68 3.45 -17.87
N SER A 180 31.42 2.77 -18.72
CA SER A 180 32.38 3.36 -19.66
C SER A 180 31.93 3.18 -21.11
N ASN A 181 31.10 2.16 -21.34
CA ASN A 181 30.50 1.84 -22.63
C ASN A 181 29.13 1.24 -22.48
N ILE A 182 28.38 1.14 -23.57
CA ILE A 182 27.00 0.65 -23.55
C ILE A 182 26.89 -0.82 -23.13
N GLU A 183 27.87 -1.64 -23.45
CA GLU A 183 27.91 -3.04 -23.13
C GLU A 183 27.90 -3.29 -21.60
N ASP A 184 28.50 -2.40 -20.82
CA ASP A 184 28.45 -2.43 -19.36
C ASP A 184 27.00 -2.34 -18.86
N ILE A 185 26.21 -1.41 -19.46
CA ILE A 185 24.80 -1.20 -19.16
C ILE A 185 23.97 -2.43 -19.54
N GLU A 186 24.11 -2.90 -20.78
CA GLU A 186 23.37 -4.05 -21.29
C GLU A 186 23.61 -5.31 -20.44
N ASN A 187 24.86 -5.61 -20.14
CA ASN A 187 25.24 -6.77 -19.33
C ASN A 187 24.68 -6.67 -17.90
N HIS A 188 24.70 -5.48 -17.31
CA HIS A 188 24.12 -5.25 -16.01
C HIS A 188 22.59 -5.45 -16.03
N LEU A 189 21.89 -4.83 -16.97
CA LEU A 189 20.44 -4.94 -17.10
C LEU A 189 19.99 -6.38 -17.35
N ARG A 190 20.67 -7.13 -18.24
CA ARG A 190 20.37 -8.56 -18.47
C ARG A 190 20.39 -9.37 -17.17
N LYS A 191 21.43 -9.17 -16.35
CA LYS A 191 21.57 -9.89 -15.06
C LYS A 191 20.51 -9.46 -14.05
N GLN A 192 20.29 -8.15 -13.91
CA GLN A 192 19.34 -7.62 -12.95
C GLN A 192 17.90 -8.01 -13.29
N TRP A 193 17.50 -7.89 -14.55
CA TRP A 193 16.16 -8.26 -14.98
C TRP A 193 15.91 -9.76 -14.89
N ALA A 194 16.88 -10.60 -15.28
CA ALA A 194 16.77 -12.04 -15.08
C ALA A 194 16.58 -12.41 -13.61
N SER A 195 17.33 -11.77 -12.70
CA SER A 195 17.22 -11.98 -11.25
C SER A 195 15.89 -11.48 -10.71
N LEU A 196 15.41 -10.33 -11.17
CA LEU A 196 14.11 -9.77 -10.80
C LEU A 196 12.96 -10.70 -11.21
N PHE A 197 12.96 -11.19 -12.47
CA PHE A 197 11.95 -12.14 -12.94
C PHE A 197 11.98 -13.45 -12.14
N GLN A 198 13.17 -13.97 -11.86
CA GLN A 198 13.30 -15.17 -11.04
C GLN A 198 12.69 -14.97 -9.65
N ARG A 199 12.91 -13.79 -9.03
CA ARG A 199 12.36 -13.43 -7.72
C ARG A 199 10.84 -13.35 -7.77
N LEU A 200 10.27 -12.64 -8.75
CA LEU A 200 8.83 -12.50 -8.93
C LEU A 200 8.15 -13.85 -9.14
N LEU A 201 8.74 -14.74 -9.96
CA LEU A 201 8.24 -16.11 -10.15
C LEU A 201 8.28 -16.93 -8.86
N LYS A 202 9.31 -16.74 -8.03
CA LYS A 202 9.41 -17.42 -6.73
C LYS A 202 8.35 -16.90 -5.75
N GLU A 203 8.15 -15.59 -5.70
CA GLU A 203 7.12 -14.96 -4.87
C GLU A 203 5.72 -15.41 -5.28
N GLN A 204 5.42 -15.45 -6.57
CA GLN A 204 4.15 -15.95 -7.09
C GLN A 204 3.90 -17.42 -6.71
N ARG A 205 4.92 -18.27 -6.80
CA ARG A 205 4.82 -19.68 -6.39
C ARG A 205 4.57 -19.82 -4.89
N SER A 206 5.18 -18.96 -4.07
CA SER A 206 4.97 -18.96 -2.62
C SER A 206 3.52 -18.59 -2.28
N VAL A 207 2.99 -17.51 -2.87
CA VAL A 207 1.60 -17.09 -2.68
C VAL A 207 0.61 -18.18 -3.11
N THR A 208 0.85 -18.82 -4.25
CA THR A 208 0.01 -19.93 -4.73
C THR A 208 0.08 -21.13 -3.78
N SER A 209 1.26 -21.45 -3.25
CA SER A 209 1.45 -22.55 -2.28
C SER A 209 0.73 -22.27 -0.95
N GLU A 210 0.77 -21.04 -0.46
CA GLU A 210 0.06 -20.63 0.76
C GLU A 210 -1.46 -20.68 0.56
N HIS A 211 -1.93 -20.22 -0.59
CA HIS A 211 -3.35 -20.33 -0.94
C HIS A 211 -3.84 -21.78 -0.98
N ASN A 212 -3.10 -22.67 -1.64
CA ASN A 212 -3.43 -24.09 -1.70
C ASN A 212 -3.46 -24.75 -0.32
N LYS A 213 -2.48 -24.43 0.55
CA LYS A 213 -2.49 -24.92 1.95
C LYS A 213 -3.72 -24.45 2.72
N MET A 214 -4.18 -23.19 2.51
CA MET A 214 -5.40 -22.69 3.14
C MET A 214 -6.66 -23.43 2.64
N VAL A 215 -6.72 -23.75 1.36
CA VAL A 215 -7.81 -24.55 0.78
C VAL A 215 -7.82 -25.95 1.38
N ASP A 216 -6.66 -26.63 1.41
CA ASP A 216 -6.53 -27.98 1.97
C ASP A 216 -6.93 -28.02 3.45
N ILE A 217 -6.52 -27.02 4.26
CA ILE A 217 -6.92 -26.92 5.67
C ILE A 217 -8.44 -26.70 5.78
N SER A 218 -9.01 -25.88 4.92
CA SER A 218 -10.46 -25.63 4.92
C SER A 218 -11.26 -26.90 4.60
N GLU A 219 -10.81 -27.71 3.64
CA GLU A 219 -11.42 -29.01 3.31
C GLU A 219 -11.31 -30.00 4.47
N GLN A 220 -10.13 -30.11 5.10
CA GLN A 220 -9.93 -30.96 6.26
C GLN A 220 -10.83 -30.58 7.45
N ILE A 221 -11.03 -29.28 7.71
CA ILE A 221 -11.95 -28.79 8.74
C ILE A 221 -13.40 -29.19 8.41
N GLU A 222 -13.81 -29.09 7.15
CA GLU A 222 -15.17 -29.48 6.72
C GLU A 222 -15.40 -30.99 6.81
N ASP A 223 -14.37 -31.80 6.52
CA ASP A 223 -14.40 -33.25 6.70
C ASP A 223 -14.53 -33.64 8.18
N ILE A 224 -13.73 -33.02 9.06
CA ILE A 224 -13.82 -33.23 10.52
C ILE A 224 -15.21 -32.84 11.04
N LYS A 225 -15.72 -31.70 10.64
CA LYS A 225 -17.07 -31.24 10.99
C LYS A 225 -18.14 -32.23 10.55
N THR A 226 -18.04 -32.75 9.33
CA THR A 226 -18.96 -33.75 8.78
C THR A 226 -18.89 -35.07 9.56
N ALA A 227 -17.67 -35.53 9.88
CA ALA A 227 -17.45 -36.72 10.68
C ALA A 227 -18.07 -36.58 12.08
N ILE A 228 -17.82 -35.46 12.79
CA ILE A 228 -18.42 -35.20 14.11
C ILE A 228 -19.93 -35.19 14.03
N LEU A 229 -20.53 -34.51 13.05
CA LEU A 229 -21.98 -34.45 12.88
C LEU A 229 -22.60 -35.81 12.56
N SER A 230 -21.86 -36.71 11.90
CA SER A 230 -22.36 -38.07 11.59
C SER A 230 -22.39 -38.99 12.79
N THR A 231 -21.58 -38.74 13.83
CA THR A 231 -21.57 -39.56 15.08
C THR A 231 -22.70 -39.22 16.04
N ILE A 232 -23.49 -38.17 15.77
CA ILE A 232 -24.61 -37.77 16.63
C ILE A 232 -25.85 -38.53 16.20
N ASP A 233 -26.30 -39.48 17.03
CA ASP A 233 -27.43 -40.37 16.71
C ASP A 233 -28.79 -39.67 16.78
N ASN A 234 -28.98 -38.68 17.66
CA ASN A 234 -30.22 -37.96 17.82
C ASN A 234 -30.34 -36.81 16.81
N SER A 235 -31.44 -36.78 16.04
CA SER A 235 -31.69 -35.75 15.02
C SER A 235 -31.75 -34.34 15.60
N GLN A 236 -32.30 -34.17 16.80
CA GLN A 236 -32.41 -32.88 17.48
C GLN A 236 -31.03 -32.39 17.95
N ASN A 237 -30.21 -33.27 18.54
CA ASN A 237 -28.84 -32.94 18.94
C ASN A 237 -27.96 -32.62 17.72
N ARG A 238 -28.18 -33.28 16.60
CA ARG A 238 -27.51 -33.00 15.33
C ARG A 238 -27.85 -31.61 14.78
N GLU A 239 -29.14 -31.20 14.90
CA GLU A 239 -29.60 -29.88 14.50
C GLU A 239 -28.99 -28.80 15.39
N VAL A 240 -28.92 -29.00 16.70
CA VAL A 240 -28.26 -28.11 17.65
C VAL A 240 -26.78 -27.99 17.31
N ALA A 241 -26.06 -29.10 17.12
CA ALA A 241 -24.61 -29.07 16.77
C ALA A 241 -24.34 -28.35 15.45
N ARG A 242 -25.20 -28.57 14.43
CA ARG A 242 -25.12 -27.79 13.17
C ARG A 242 -25.37 -26.30 13.39
N GLY A 243 -26.34 -25.98 14.22
CA GLY A 243 -26.68 -24.60 14.59
C GLY A 243 -25.54 -23.92 15.32
N THR A 244 -24.92 -24.58 16.29
CA THR A 244 -23.76 -24.07 17.05
C THR A 244 -22.61 -23.74 16.12
N ILE A 245 -22.27 -24.60 15.15
CA ILE A 245 -21.22 -24.35 14.17
C ILE A 245 -21.60 -23.21 13.21
N LYS A 246 -22.82 -23.22 12.70
CA LYS A 246 -23.30 -22.30 11.67
C LYS A 246 -23.45 -20.88 12.19
N TYR A 247 -24.02 -20.73 13.39
CA TYR A 247 -24.40 -19.43 13.95
C TYR A 247 -23.41 -18.91 14.98
N ARG A 248 -22.24 -19.57 15.17
CA ARG A 248 -21.21 -19.20 16.12
C ARG A 248 -20.90 -17.69 16.08
N ARG A 249 -20.61 -17.15 14.91
CA ARG A 249 -20.23 -15.74 14.77
C ARG A 249 -21.38 -14.79 15.07
N LEU A 250 -22.60 -15.14 14.67
CA LEU A 250 -23.79 -14.36 14.98
C LEU A 250 -24.04 -14.31 16.49
N ILE A 251 -23.91 -15.44 17.16
CA ILE A 251 -24.12 -15.52 18.62
C ILE A 251 -22.98 -14.83 19.37
N ASP A 252 -21.71 -15.01 18.96
CA ASP A 252 -20.58 -14.28 19.50
C ASP A 252 -20.79 -12.75 19.40
N LEU A 253 -21.33 -12.25 18.27
CA LEU A 253 -21.69 -10.84 18.13
C LEU A 253 -22.79 -10.45 19.14
N ILE A 254 -23.85 -11.21 19.27
CA ILE A 254 -24.97 -10.95 20.18
C ILE A 254 -24.49 -10.92 21.64
N ILE A 255 -23.65 -11.86 22.07
CA ILE A 255 -23.08 -11.90 23.42
C ILE A 255 -22.26 -10.63 23.69
N ASN A 256 -21.42 -10.21 22.73
CA ASN A 256 -20.56 -9.03 22.88
C ASN A 256 -21.31 -7.69 22.78
N LEU A 257 -22.60 -7.67 22.41
CA LEU A 257 -23.43 -6.48 22.51
C LEU A 257 -23.90 -6.20 23.95
N HIS A 258 -23.60 -7.09 24.90
CA HIS A 258 -23.94 -6.97 26.34
C HIS A 258 -25.42 -6.60 26.55
N ILE A 259 -26.32 -7.42 25.99
CA ILE A 259 -27.76 -7.17 26.03
C ILE A 259 -28.28 -7.48 27.43
N SER A 260 -28.86 -6.48 28.10
CA SER A 260 -29.37 -6.61 29.48
C SER A 260 -30.63 -7.47 29.58
N ASP A 261 -31.44 -7.54 28.52
CA ASP A 261 -32.68 -8.31 28.48
C ASP A 261 -32.56 -9.45 27.45
N GLU A 262 -32.25 -10.65 27.94
CA GLU A 262 -32.12 -11.83 27.11
C GLU A 262 -33.40 -12.15 26.31
N SER A 263 -34.60 -11.70 26.75
CA SER A 263 -35.82 -11.92 26.01
C SER A 263 -35.82 -11.32 24.61
N LEU A 264 -35.02 -10.26 24.40
CA LEU A 264 -34.83 -9.59 23.11
C LEU A 264 -34.06 -10.47 22.12
N ILE A 265 -33.12 -11.31 22.60
CA ILE A 265 -32.35 -12.25 21.79
C ILE A 265 -33.26 -13.28 21.09
N PHE A 266 -34.31 -13.67 21.78
CA PHE A 266 -35.30 -14.67 21.29
C PHE A 266 -36.57 -14.01 20.79
N SER A 267 -36.57 -12.70 20.59
CA SER A 267 -37.73 -11.94 20.11
C SER A 267 -38.13 -12.35 18.69
N SER A 268 -39.31 -11.92 18.27
CA SER A 268 -39.85 -12.14 16.93
C SER A 268 -39.37 -11.12 15.89
N ALA A 269 -38.23 -10.45 16.11
CA ALA A 269 -37.67 -9.53 15.14
C ALA A 269 -37.44 -10.23 13.80
N THR A 270 -38.01 -9.70 12.74
CA THR A 270 -37.97 -10.32 11.42
C THR A 270 -36.70 -10.02 10.65
N THR A 271 -36.04 -8.88 10.94
CA THR A 271 -34.78 -8.51 10.33
C THR A 271 -33.71 -8.31 11.40
N PHE A 272 -32.45 -8.41 10.99
CA PHE A 272 -31.32 -8.17 11.90
C PHE A 272 -31.25 -6.70 12.34
N GLU A 273 -31.60 -5.78 11.45
CA GLU A 273 -31.68 -4.34 11.77
C GLU A 273 -32.73 -4.06 12.84
N GLN A 274 -33.93 -4.69 12.74
CA GLN A 274 -34.94 -4.57 13.79
C GLN A 274 -34.45 -5.13 15.13
N PHE A 275 -33.70 -6.24 15.10
CA PHE A 275 -33.08 -6.77 16.31
C PHE A 275 -32.09 -5.76 16.91
N LEU A 276 -31.19 -5.19 16.10
CA LEU A 276 -30.21 -4.18 16.56
C LEU A 276 -30.92 -2.95 17.14
N ASN A 277 -31.95 -2.46 16.50
CA ASN A 277 -32.76 -1.35 17.04
C ASN A 277 -33.40 -1.68 18.39
N ASN A 278 -33.93 -2.90 18.56
CA ASN A 278 -34.54 -3.35 19.81
C ASN A 278 -33.52 -3.43 20.97
N VAL A 279 -32.24 -3.69 20.66
CA VAL A 279 -31.17 -3.75 21.67
C VAL A 279 -30.43 -2.42 21.84
N GLY A 280 -30.98 -1.31 21.32
CA GLY A 280 -30.51 0.03 21.56
C GLY A 280 -29.45 0.56 20.59
N ILE A 281 -29.26 -0.08 19.44
CA ILE A 281 -28.47 0.46 18.33
C ILE A 281 -29.35 1.38 17.50
N GLU A 282 -29.02 2.65 17.43
CA GLU A 282 -29.81 3.69 16.75
C GLU A 282 -29.39 3.84 15.29
N HIS A 283 -28.06 3.85 15.04
CA HIS A 283 -27.50 4.04 13.70
C HIS A 283 -26.46 2.99 13.37
N ILE A 284 -26.37 2.66 12.08
CA ILE A 284 -25.39 1.76 11.51
C ILE A 284 -24.62 2.56 10.47
N GLU A 285 -23.33 2.76 10.69
CA GLU A 285 -22.48 3.56 9.82
C GLU A 285 -21.35 2.71 9.22
N ASP A 286 -21.17 2.85 7.90
CA ASP A 286 -20.07 2.16 7.19
C ASP A 286 -18.82 3.05 7.24
N MET A 287 -17.82 2.62 7.98
CA MET A 287 -16.55 3.32 8.15
C MET A 287 -15.64 3.00 6.96
N ARG A 288 -15.79 3.74 5.87
CA ARG A 288 -14.91 3.64 4.71
C ARG A 288 -13.65 4.46 4.95
N LEU A 289 -12.53 3.77 5.16
CA LEU A 289 -11.21 4.38 5.21
C LEU A 289 -10.58 4.35 3.81
N SER A 290 -10.07 5.46 3.33
CA SER A 290 -9.50 5.66 1.98
C SER A 290 -8.26 4.83 1.67
N ARG A 291 -7.61 4.23 2.67
CA ARG A 291 -6.40 3.41 2.51
C ARG A 291 -6.64 1.93 2.79
N GLY A 292 -7.36 1.22 1.91
CA GLY A 292 -7.28 -0.25 1.79
C GLY A 292 -7.49 -1.11 3.05
N VAL A 293 -7.97 -0.54 4.13
CA VAL A 293 -8.35 -1.27 5.35
C VAL A 293 -9.77 -1.79 5.15
N TYR A 294 -9.95 -3.09 5.31
CA TYR A 294 -11.25 -3.78 5.21
C TYR A 294 -12.35 -2.98 5.90
N GLY A 295 -13.47 -2.77 5.19
CA GLY A 295 -14.61 -1.97 5.65
C GLY A 295 -15.01 -2.37 7.07
N ARG A 296 -15.03 -1.39 7.96
CA ARG A 296 -15.50 -1.52 9.34
C ARG A 296 -16.89 -0.92 9.42
N THR A 297 -17.73 -1.47 10.27
CA THR A 297 -19.08 -0.94 10.51
C THR A 297 -19.17 -0.47 11.97
N ALA A 298 -19.66 0.73 12.19
CA ALA A 298 -19.99 1.23 13.52
C ALA A 298 -21.46 0.97 13.82
N LEU A 299 -21.74 0.37 14.98
CA LEU A 299 -23.08 0.21 15.55
C LEU A 299 -23.21 1.23 16.67
N VAL A 300 -23.89 2.34 16.39
CA VAL A 300 -23.97 3.50 17.29
C VAL A 300 -25.19 3.36 18.18
N LYS A 301 -24.98 3.51 19.51
CA LYS A 301 -26.01 3.48 20.53
C LYS A 301 -26.68 4.85 20.70
N GLN A 302 -27.82 4.88 21.39
CA GLN A 302 -28.55 6.11 21.71
C GLN A 302 -27.77 7.11 22.55
N ASP A 303 -26.82 6.64 23.36
CA ASP A 303 -25.91 7.50 24.15
C ASP A 303 -24.73 8.04 23.36
N GLY A 304 -24.64 7.72 22.07
CA GLY A 304 -23.56 8.12 21.16
C GLY A 304 -22.30 7.25 21.25
N THR A 305 -22.20 6.35 22.22
CA THR A 305 -21.14 5.31 22.24
C THR A 305 -21.37 4.29 21.13
N PHE A 306 -20.36 3.51 20.77
CA PHE A 306 -20.51 2.61 19.63
C PHE A 306 -19.71 1.33 19.75
N PHE A 307 -20.12 0.34 18.95
CA PHE A 307 -19.35 -0.87 18.71
C PHE A 307 -18.71 -0.81 17.33
N GLU A 308 -17.42 -1.06 17.26
CA GLU A 308 -16.66 -1.19 16.01
C GLU A 308 -16.66 -2.65 15.57
N LEU A 309 -17.31 -2.95 14.46
CA LEU A 309 -17.42 -4.28 13.88
C LEU A 309 -16.43 -4.44 12.71
N ARG A 310 -15.61 -5.49 12.73
CA ARG A 310 -14.59 -5.78 11.71
C ARG A 310 -15.08 -6.62 10.53
N TYR A 311 -16.37 -6.94 10.49
CA TYR A 311 -16.98 -7.74 9.43
C TYR A 311 -18.16 -7.01 8.81
N PRO A 312 -18.44 -7.24 7.51
CA PRO A 312 -19.58 -6.61 6.85
C PRO A 312 -20.90 -7.09 7.45
N LEU A 313 -21.79 -6.16 7.73
CA LEU A 313 -23.07 -6.41 8.39
C LEU A 313 -24.00 -7.35 7.60
N ASN A 314 -23.93 -7.32 6.26
CA ASN A 314 -24.75 -8.13 5.38
C ASN A 314 -24.65 -9.64 5.67
N ARG A 315 -23.48 -10.09 6.12
CA ARG A 315 -23.26 -11.50 6.50
C ARG A 315 -24.12 -11.90 7.69
N PHE A 316 -24.16 -11.07 8.73
CA PHE A 316 -24.98 -11.31 9.92
C PHE A 316 -26.47 -11.25 9.61
N SER A 317 -26.89 -10.37 8.70
CA SER A 317 -28.28 -10.32 8.23
C SER A 317 -28.73 -11.63 7.55
N ILE A 318 -27.87 -12.24 6.74
CA ILE A 318 -28.15 -13.54 6.10
C ILE A 318 -28.22 -14.67 7.14
N GLU A 319 -27.26 -14.70 8.08
CA GLU A 319 -27.23 -15.69 9.17
C GLU A 319 -28.47 -15.54 10.05
N TRP A 320 -28.86 -14.31 10.42
CA TRP A 320 -30.04 -13.99 11.20
C TRP A 320 -31.32 -14.53 10.56
N GLN A 321 -31.56 -14.28 9.27
CA GLN A 321 -32.73 -14.75 8.55
C GLN A 321 -32.88 -16.29 8.60
N SER A 322 -31.78 -17.02 8.63
CA SER A 322 -31.83 -18.47 8.78
C SER A 322 -31.94 -18.92 10.23
N TYR A 323 -31.38 -18.16 11.19
CA TYR A 323 -31.46 -18.42 12.63
C TYR A 323 -32.86 -18.26 13.18
N ILE A 324 -33.58 -17.22 12.79
CA ILE A 324 -34.97 -16.98 13.26
C ILE A 324 -35.99 -18.01 12.76
N LYS A 325 -35.66 -18.80 11.73
CA LYS A 325 -36.50 -19.91 11.26
C LYS A 325 -36.47 -21.14 12.17
N LEU A 326 -35.46 -21.23 13.05
CA LEU A 326 -35.38 -22.26 14.06
C LEU A 326 -36.43 -22.02 15.17
N SER A 327 -36.88 -23.08 15.82
CA SER A 327 -37.77 -22.94 16.99
C SER A 327 -37.07 -22.18 18.12
N LYS A 328 -37.86 -21.53 18.98
CA LYS A 328 -37.31 -20.74 20.09
C LYS A 328 -36.47 -21.63 21.04
N GLU A 329 -36.89 -22.86 21.25
CA GLU A 329 -36.19 -23.84 22.09
C GLU A 329 -34.81 -24.18 21.51
N ILE A 330 -34.74 -24.48 20.20
CA ILE A 330 -33.48 -24.78 19.53
C ILE A 330 -32.55 -23.56 19.54
N ARG A 331 -33.08 -22.35 19.30
CA ARG A 331 -32.28 -21.10 19.37
C ARG A 331 -31.67 -20.87 20.74
N LYS A 332 -32.46 -21.18 21.81
CA LYS A 332 -31.97 -21.03 23.18
C LYS A 332 -30.86 -22.03 23.49
N VAL A 333 -31.00 -23.29 23.12
CA VAL A 333 -29.96 -24.31 23.32
C VAL A 333 -28.68 -23.98 22.54
N ILE A 334 -28.79 -23.46 21.31
CA ILE A 334 -27.63 -23.03 20.52
C ILE A 334 -26.92 -21.84 21.19
N TYR A 335 -27.68 -20.88 21.72
CA TYR A 335 -27.14 -19.72 22.42
C TYR A 335 -26.38 -20.15 23.67
N GLU A 336 -27.00 -20.91 24.56
CA GLU A 336 -26.40 -21.45 25.78
C GLU A 336 -25.13 -22.28 25.49
N ALA A 337 -25.17 -23.15 24.47
CA ALA A 337 -24.04 -23.97 24.07
C ALA A 337 -22.84 -23.14 23.54
N ILE A 338 -23.07 -21.93 23.02
CA ILE A 338 -22.00 -21.03 22.56
C ILE A 338 -21.52 -20.12 23.69
N GLU A 339 -22.42 -19.67 24.55
CA GLU A 339 -22.13 -18.86 25.73
C GLU A 339 -21.22 -19.60 26.73
N ASP A 340 -21.46 -20.91 26.92
CA ASP A 340 -20.64 -21.80 27.77
C ASP A 340 -19.20 -22.01 27.24
N LEU A 341 -18.91 -21.60 26.01
CA LEU A 341 -17.54 -21.68 25.47
C LEU A 341 -16.74 -20.46 25.93
N ASP A 342 -15.79 -20.69 26.81
CA ASP A 342 -14.95 -19.69 27.53
C ASP A 342 -14.14 -18.70 26.67
N HIS A 343 -14.34 -18.63 25.36
CA HIS A 343 -13.62 -17.75 24.45
C HIS A 343 -14.55 -17.05 23.45
N PRO A 344 -15.22 -15.96 23.84
CA PRO A 344 -15.88 -15.09 22.88
C PRO A 344 -14.83 -14.53 21.92
N ASN A 345 -15.13 -14.49 20.64
CA ASN A 345 -14.20 -13.97 19.63
C ASN A 345 -14.13 -12.43 19.71
N ILE A 346 -13.42 -11.92 20.72
CA ILE A 346 -13.25 -10.49 21.05
C ILE A 346 -12.66 -9.70 19.86
N MET A 347 -12.00 -10.39 18.91
CA MET A 347 -11.45 -9.73 17.72
C MET A 347 -12.49 -9.27 16.69
N MET A 348 -13.75 -9.71 16.80
CA MET A 348 -14.79 -9.36 15.84
C MET A 348 -15.45 -8.01 16.08
N ILE A 349 -15.63 -7.64 17.34
CA ILE A 349 -16.36 -6.45 17.78
C ILE A 349 -15.61 -5.81 18.93
N ARG A 350 -15.52 -4.49 18.94
CA ARG A 350 -14.90 -3.72 20.02
C ARG A 350 -15.85 -2.62 20.48
N TYR A 351 -16.17 -2.61 21.76
CA TYR A 351 -16.90 -1.50 22.37
C TYR A 351 -15.99 -0.27 22.50
N ARG A 352 -16.51 0.90 22.12
CA ARG A 352 -15.85 2.20 22.24
C ARG A 352 -16.66 3.09 23.19
N ASN A 353 -16.08 3.34 24.35
CA ASN A 353 -16.67 4.26 25.36
C ASN A 353 -16.29 5.70 25.04
N GLU A 354 -16.56 6.13 23.80
CA GLU A 354 -16.35 7.48 23.30
C GLU A 354 -17.44 7.83 22.29
N GLN A 355 -17.69 9.12 22.08
CA GLN A 355 -18.70 9.56 21.13
C GLN A 355 -18.28 9.27 19.70
N TYR A 356 -19.15 8.63 18.92
CA TYR A 356 -18.88 8.28 17.53
C TYR A 356 -18.53 9.52 16.67
N SER A 357 -19.23 10.66 16.91
CA SER A 357 -18.97 11.91 16.20
C SER A 357 -17.56 12.45 16.42
N GLU A 358 -17.03 12.37 17.65
CA GLU A 358 -15.66 12.79 17.98
C GLU A 358 -14.62 11.85 17.40
N TYR A 359 -14.90 10.55 17.44
CA TYR A 359 -14.04 9.53 16.85
C TYR A 359 -13.86 9.73 15.35
N ILE A 360 -14.94 9.93 14.60
CA ILE A 360 -14.90 10.15 13.15
C ILE A 360 -14.22 11.48 12.79
N GLN A 361 -14.40 12.54 13.57
CA GLN A 361 -13.71 13.81 13.33
C GLN A 361 -12.19 13.68 13.48
N ARG A 362 -11.70 12.93 14.48
CA ARG A 362 -10.27 12.64 14.62
C ARG A 362 -9.74 11.83 13.43
N PHE A 363 -10.47 10.81 12.98
CA PHE A 363 -10.06 10.03 11.82
C PHE A 363 -9.99 10.86 10.54
N LYS A 364 -10.93 11.77 10.30
CA LYS A 364 -10.90 12.66 9.14
C LYS A 364 -9.73 13.63 9.19
N LYS A 365 -9.40 14.19 10.36
CA LYS A 365 -8.20 15.03 10.54
C LYS A 365 -6.90 14.29 10.24
N LEU A 366 -6.78 13.03 10.64
CA LEU A 366 -5.62 12.18 10.34
C LEU A 366 -5.52 11.83 8.84
N GLU A 367 -6.63 11.78 8.09
CA GLU A 367 -6.64 11.58 6.64
C GLU A 367 -6.28 12.88 5.89
N ASP A 368 -6.65 14.04 6.40
CA ASP A 368 -6.38 15.36 5.82
C ASP A 368 -4.97 15.91 6.17
N GLY A 369 -4.19 15.20 6.98
CA GLY A 369 -2.76 15.48 7.22
C GLY A 369 -2.47 16.56 8.27
N ASP A 370 -3.44 16.97 9.09
CA ASP A 370 -3.31 18.15 9.96
C ASP A 370 -2.74 17.92 11.38
N GLU A 371 -2.39 16.69 11.80
CA GLU A 371 -1.68 16.46 13.09
C GLU A 371 -0.91 15.13 13.09
N GLU A 372 0.42 15.20 13.25
CA GLU A 372 1.28 14.09 13.68
C GLU A 372 1.12 13.87 15.19
N GLU A 373 0.17 13.06 15.62
CA GLU A 373 0.27 12.39 16.92
C GLU A 373 0.75 10.94 16.69
N GLU A 374 1.97 10.66 17.15
CA GLU A 374 2.55 9.31 17.24
C GLU A 374 1.65 8.40 18.08
N PHE A 375 0.86 7.57 17.42
CA PHE A 375 0.19 6.44 18.07
C PHE A 375 1.23 5.38 18.42
N THR A 376 1.69 5.35 19.66
CA THR A 376 2.49 4.24 20.17
C THR A 376 1.60 3.05 20.51
N ILE A 377 2.15 1.84 20.31
CA ILE A 377 1.47 0.56 20.60
C ILE A 377 1.05 0.46 22.09
N SER A 378 1.65 1.27 22.98
CA SER A 378 1.29 1.37 24.41
C SER A 378 -0.08 1.97 24.67
N ASP A 379 -0.62 2.78 23.78
CA ASP A 379 -1.97 3.37 23.93
C ASP A 379 -3.10 2.35 23.70
N LEU A 380 -2.75 1.16 23.22
CA LEU A 380 -3.66 0.05 22.98
C LEU A 380 -3.87 -0.84 24.21
N GLU A 381 -2.96 -0.81 25.21
CA GLU A 381 -2.98 -1.73 26.35
C GLU A 381 -3.60 -1.16 27.64
N ASP A 382 -3.67 0.16 27.79
CA ASP A 382 -3.98 0.77 29.11
C ASP A 382 -5.49 1.03 29.38
N LYS A 383 -6.40 0.72 28.48
CA LYS A 383 -7.85 0.89 28.65
C LYS A 383 -8.68 -0.40 28.75
N THR A 384 -8.05 -1.52 29.07
CA THR A 384 -8.74 -2.81 29.30
C THR A 384 -8.95 -3.14 30.80
N LYS A 385 -8.83 -2.18 31.71
CA LYS A 385 -9.23 -2.40 33.09
C LYS A 385 -10.72 -2.17 33.26
N ILE A 386 -11.46 -3.26 33.34
CA ILE A 386 -12.82 -3.35 33.87
C ILE A 386 -12.79 -2.87 35.34
N PRO A 387 -13.63 -1.93 35.78
CA PRO A 387 -13.76 -1.62 37.21
C PRO A 387 -14.30 -2.87 37.91
N SER A 388 -13.53 -3.42 38.82
CA SER A 388 -14.02 -4.41 39.77
C SER A 388 -15.06 -3.72 40.68
N GLU A 389 -16.31 -4.13 40.60
CA GLU A 389 -17.28 -3.87 41.64
C GLU A 389 -16.78 -4.50 42.96
N ASN A 390 -16.46 -3.67 43.92
CA ASN A 390 -16.49 -4.02 45.34
C ASN A 390 -16.60 -2.73 46.18
N GLU A 391 -17.66 -2.67 46.86
CA GLU A 391 -18.20 -2.02 48.05
C GLU A 391 -19.40 -1.13 47.82
#